data_65f6c5d35d194f434d678172f9fa75c7
#
_entry.id   65f6c5d35d194f434d678172f9fa75c7
#
_cell.length_a   1.000
_cell.length_b   1.000
_cell.length_c   1.000
_cell.angle_alpha   90.00
_cell.angle_beta   90.00
_cell.angle_gamma   90.00
#
_symmetry.space_group_name_H-M   'P 1'
#
loop_
_entity.id
_entity.type
_entity.pdbx_description
1 polymer ?
#
loop_
_entity_poly.entity_id
_entity_poly.type
_entity_poly.pdbx_seq_one_letter_code
_entity_poly.pdbx_strand_id
1 'polypeptide(L)'
;MELESTHCVYSSDGMDEEEFSAHLRHPFLKPKIAGSGGCAPPAEATTVQDLLECPVCTNSMFPPIHQCHNGHTLCSTCKSRVQNRCPTCRQELGDIRCLALEKVAESLELPCKYYSLGCPEIFPYYSKLKHEAQCTLRPYNCPYAGSECSITGDIPSLVTHLRDDHKVDMHTGCTFNHRYVKSNPREVENATWMLTVFNCFGHYFCLHFEAFQLGRAPVYMAFLRFMGDENEARNFSYSLEVGGNGRKQIWEGTPRSIRDSHRKVRDSHDGLIIQRNMALFFSGGDWKELKLRVTGRIWKEQQDPETGVCIPNLC
;
A
#
# COMPACT_ATOMS: atom_id res chain seq x y z
N MET A 1 26.43 4.80 23.28
CA MET A 1 25.18 4.40 23.94
C MET A 1 24.54 3.43 22.98
N GLU A 2 24.71 2.14 23.24
CA GLU A 2 24.24 1.04 22.37
C GLU A 2 22.80 0.75 22.76
N LEU A 3 21.88 0.92 21.81
CA LEU A 3 20.50 0.47 21.94
C LEU A 3 20.42 -0.94 21.34
N GLU A 4 20.33 -1.93 22.19
CA GLU A 4 19.96 -3.30 21.80
C GLU A 4 18.49 -3.30 21.38
N SER A 5 18.26 -3.60 20.10
CA SER A 5 16.93 -3.79 19.54
C SER A 5 16.43 -5.17 19.96
N THR A 6 15.43 -5.20 20.80
CA THR A 6 14.73 -6.41 21.24
C THR A 6 13.95 -7.02 20.07
N HIS A 7 14.20 -8.31 19.82
CA HIS A 7 13.57 -9.14 18.80
C HIS A 7 12.05 -9.31 19.00
N CYS A 8 11.27 -9.01 17.97
CA CYS A 8 9.97 -9.65 17.76
C CYS A 8 10.07 -10.51 16.49
N VAL A 9 10.16 -11.81 16.69
CA VAL A 9 10.15 -12.81 15.62
C VAL A 9 8.71 -13.28 15.44
N TYR A 10 8.14 -13.11 14.25
CA TYR A 10 6.92 -13.81 13.84
C TYR A 10 7.18 -14.57 12.55
N SER A 11 6.94 -15.87 12.60
CA SER A 11 6.91 -16.77 11.45
C SER A 11 5.64 -16.52 10.65
N SER A 12 5.77 -16.31 9.36
CA SER A 12 4.63 -16.30 8.43
C SER A 12 4.62 -17.62 7.68
N ASP A 13 3.73 -18.51 8.09
CA ASP A 13 3.28 -19.61 7.24
C ASP A 13 2.33 -19.05 6.19
N GLY A 14 2.49 -19.54 4.94
CA GLY A 14 1.80 -19.03 3.77
C GLY A 14 0.28 -19.19 3.86
N MET A 15 -0.42 -18.17 3.45
CA MET A 15 -1.82 -18.25 3.03
C MET A 15 -2.08 -17.30 1.87
N ASP A 16 -2.92 -17.77 0.99
CA ASP A 16 -3.24 -17.38 -0.38
C ASP A 16 -3.72 -15.94 -0.61
N GLU A 17 -3.55 -15.51 -1.87
CA GLU A 17 -4.06 -14.27 -2.45
C GLU A 17 -5.60 -14.23 -2.51
N GLU A 18 -6.29 -13.99 -1.41
CA GLU A 18 -7.72 -13.61 -1.44
C GLU A 18 -8.15 -12.91 -0.15
N GLU A 19 -7.72 -11.66 0.06
CA GLU A 19 -8.45 -10.78 1.00
C GLU A 19 -8.16 -9.29 0.81
N PHE A 20 -8.60 -8.75 -0.34
CA PHE A 20 -8.66 -7.30 -0.52
C PHE A 20 -10.11 -6.84 -0.68
N SER A 21 -10.99 -7.23 0.24
CA SER A 21 -12.35 -6.68 0.23
C SER A 21 -13.11 -6.84 1.54
N ALA A 22 -12.58 -6.34 2.62
CA ALA A 22 -13.42 -6.14 3.80
C ALA A 22 -12.82 -5.01 4.65
N HIS A 23 -13.45 -3.88 4.62
CA HIS A 23 -13.63 -2.86 5.68
C HIS A 23 -13.59 -1.44 5.11
N LEU A 24 -14.67 -1.05 4.45
CA LEU A 24 -15.06 0.35 4.38
C LEU A 24 -16.59 0.42 4.54
N ARG A 25 -17.05 0.20 5.76
CA ARG A 25 -18.38 0.65 6.15
C ARG A 25 -18.25 2.10 6.61
N HIS A 26 -18.54 3.05 5.73
CA HIS A 26 -18.87 4.40 6.15
C HIS A 26 -20.37 4.63 5.96
N PRO A 27 -21.09 4.98 7.02
CA PRO A 27 -22.48 5.38 6.89
C PRO A 27 -22.53 6.78 6.27
N PHE A 28 -23.20 6.90 5.13
CA PHE A 28 -23.62 8.19 4.61
C PHE A 28 -24.59 8.81 5.62
N LEU A 29 -24.17 9.86 6.31
CA LEU A 29 -25.02 10.70 7.15
C LEU A 29 -25.97 11.49 6.24
N LYS A 30 -27.25 11.16 6.30
CA LYS A 30 -28.31 11.97 5.71
C LYS A 30 -28.37 13.32 6.43
N PRO A 31 -28.46 14.45 5.74
CA PRO A 31 -28.69 15.73 6.41
C PRO A 31 -30.08 15.74 7.05
N LYS A 32 -30.15 15.99 8.34
CA LYS A 32 -31.43 16.24 9.06
C LYS A 32 -31.91 17.64 8.72
N ILE A 33 -33.01 17.73 7.97
CA ILE A 33 -33.80 18.95 7.87
C ILE A 33 -34.86 18.86 8.97
N ALA A 34 -34.81 19.78 9.92
CA ALA A 34 -35.85 19.96 10.92
C ALA A 34 -36.98 20.82 10.32
N GLY A 35 -38.20 20.29 10.28
CA GLY A 35 -39.37 21.00 9.88
C GLY A 35 -40.62 20.26 10.38
N SER A 36 -41.34 20.84 11.33
CA SER A 36 -42.58 20.38 11.93
C SER A 36 -43.75 20.47 10.94
N GLY A 37 -44.57 19.42 10.85
CA GLY A 37 -45.87 19.48 10.19
C GLY A 37 -46.32 18.08 9.80
N GLY A 38 -47.29 17.50 10.52
CA GLY A 38 -47.84 16.18 10.30
C GLY A 38 -48.57 16.06 8.98
N CYS A 39 -48.06 15.20 8.11
CA CYS A 39 -48.76 14.52 7.04
C CYS A 39 -48.08 13.18 6.87
N ALA A 40 -48.80 12.10 6.60
CA ALA A 40 -48.21 10.78 6.35
C ALA A 40 -47.07 10.92 5.33
N PRO A 41 -45.87 10.26 5.53
CA PRO A 41 -44.80 10.43 4.63
C PRO A 41 -45.19 9.88 3.23
N PRO A 42 -44.97 10.64 2.15
CA PRO A 42 -45.10 10.09 0.83
C PRO A 42 -44.11 8.90 0.72
N ALA A 43 -44.56 7.82 0.09
CA ALA A 43 -43.68 6.68 -0.23
C ALA A 43 -42.38 7.25 -0.74
N GLU A 44 -41.24 6.93 -0.07
CA GLU A 44 -39.89 7.41 -0.47
C GLU A 44 -39.71 7.08 -1.94
N ALA A 45 -39.56 8.09 -2.79
CA ALA A 45 -39.32 7.90 -4.20
C ALA A 45 -37.99 7.14 -4.33
N THR A 46 -38.06 5.89 -4.81
CA THR A 46 -36.89 5.07 -5.08
C THR A 46 -36.01 5.84 -6.06
N THR A 47 -34.82 6.20 -5.63
CA THR A 47 -33.86 6.91 -6.49
C THR A 47 -33.22 5.94 -7.46
N VAL A 48 -32.72 6.44 -8.60
CA VAL A 48 -31.94 5.60 -9.54
C VAL A 48 -30.74 4.94 -8.85
N GLN A 49 -30.19 5.58 -7.83
CA GLN A 49 -29.11 5.04 -7.02
C GLN A 49 -29.53 3.82 -6.22
N ASP A 50 -30.74 3.83 -5.64
CA ASP A 50 -31.28 2.68 -4.89
C ASP A 50 -31.48 1.45 -5.79
N LEU A 51 -31.83 1.66 -7.08
CA LEU A 51 -31.95 0.59 -8.07
C LEU A 51 -30.60 -0.05 -8.44
N LEU A 52 -29.52 0.67 -8.24
CA LEU A 52 -28.15 0.20 -8.50
C LEU A 52 -27.47 -0.32 -7.23
N GLU A 53 -28.11 -0.33 -6.08
CA GLU A 53 -27.52 -0.88 -4.87
C GLU A 53 -27.56 -2.41 -4.88
N CYS A 54 -26.39 -3.03 -4.63
CA CYS A 54 -26.30 -4.48 -4.54
C CYS A 54 -26.89 -4.98 -3.22
N PRO A 55 -27.86 -5.92 -3.22
CA PRO A 55 -28.53 -6.38 -1.99
C PRO A 55 -27.61 -7.18 -1.06
N VAL A 56 -26.40 -7.52 -1.48
CA VAL A 56 -25.44 -8.31 -0.70
C VAL A 56 -24.36 -7.44 -0.04
N CYS A 57 -23.81 -6.45 -0.76
CA CYS A 57 -22.71 -5.62 -0.26
C CYS A 57 -23.07 -4.15 -0.10
N THR A 58 -24.32 -3.76 -0.44
CA THR A 58 -24.84 -2.38 -0.37
C THR A 58 -24.06 -1.34 -1.19
N ASN A 59 -23.10 -1.81 -2.01
CA ASN A 59 -22.39 -0.95 -2.94
C ASN A 59 -23.17 -0.79 -4.25
N SER A 60 -22.95 0.32 -4.94
CA SER A 60 -23.49 0.53 -6.27
C SER A 60 -23.00 -0.55 -7.22
N MET A 61 -23.95 -1.13 -7.98
CA MET A 61 -23.66 -2.13 -9.00
C MET A 61 -23.19 -1.46 -10.29
N PHE A 62 -22.23 -2.11 -10.95
CA PHE A 62 -21.66 -1.68 -12.24
C PHE A 62 -21.53 -2.88 -13.18
N PRO A 63 -21.44 -2.64 -14.48
CA PRO A 63 -21.28 -3.71 -15.45
C PRO A 63 -20.07 -4.63 -15.18
N PRO A 64 -20.24 -5.96 -15.28
CA PRO A 64 -21.50 -6.64 -15.59
C PRO A 64 -22.43 -6.78 -14.36
N ILE A 65 -23.73 -6.44 -14.53
CA ILE A 65 -24.76 -6.59 -13.50
C ILE A 65 -25.52 -7.89 -13.79
N HIS A 66 -25.49 -8.82 -12.87
CA HIS A 66 -26.18 -10.11 -13.02
C HIS A 66 -27.59 -10.08 -12.47
N GLN A 67 -28.48 -10.86 -13.06
CA GLN A 67 -29.84 -11.03 -12.58
C GLN A 67 -30.29 -12.49 -12.59
N CYS A 68 -31.24 -12.84 -11.72
CA CYS A 68 -31.94 -14.12 -11.79
C CYS A 68 -33.13 -14.03 -12.75
N HIS A 69 -33.77 -15.17 -13.04
CA HIS A 69 -34.98 -15.23 -13.90
C HIS A 69 -36.14 -14.36 -13.39
N ASN A 70 -36.20 -14.08 -12.09
CA ASN A 70 -37.20 -13.22 -11.46
C ASN A 70 -36.82 -11.72 -11.49
N GLY A 71 -35.70 -11.36 -12.13
CA GLY A 71 -35.28 -9.97 -12.29
C GLY A 71 -34.51 -9.37 -11.09
N HIS A 72 -34.23 -10.12 -10.02
CA HIS A 72 -33.40 -9.61 -8.94
C HIS A 72 -31.94 -9.49 -9.38
N THR A 73 -31.32 -8.39 -9.04
CA THR A 73 -29.98 -8.03 -9.52
C THR A 73 -28.93 -8.09 -8.42
N LEU A 74 -27.66 -8.29 -8.79
CA LEU A 74 -26.50 -8.21 -7.91
C LEU A 74 -25.22 -7.94 -8.70
N CYS A 75 -24.20 -7.44 -8.03
CA CYS A 75 -22.91 -7.17 -8.65
C CYS A 75 -22.11 -8.45 -8.93
N SER A 76 -21.18 -8.38 -9.86
CA SER A 76 -20.30 -9.50 -10.24
C SER A 76 -19.49 -10.08 -9.08
N THR A 77 -18.96 -9.23 -8.22
CA THR A 77 -18.18 -9.65 -7.05
C THR A 77 -19.02 -10.49 -6.09
N CYS A 78 -20.30 -10.14 -5.91
CA CYS A 78 -21.16 -10.89 -5.01
C CYS A 78 -21.73 -12.16 -5.66
N LYS A 79 -21.79 -12.26 -6.99
CA LYS A 79 -22.24 -13.47 -7.67
C LYS A 79 -21.45 -14.71 -7.26
N SER A 80 -20.13 -14.62 -7.21
CA SER A 80 -19.26 -15.71 -6.76
C SER A 80 -19.46 -16.02 -5.27
N ARG A 81 -19.64 -14.98 -4.45
CA ARG A 81 -19.82 -15.12 -2.98
C ARG A 81 -21.12 -15.81 -2.59
N VAL A 82 -22.20 -15.64 -3.38
CA VAL A 82 -23.51 -16.26 -3.11
C VAL A 82 -23.67 -17.64 -3.79
N GLN A 83 -22.57 -18.26 -4.24
CA GLN A 83 -22.56 -19.58 -4.84
C GLN A 83 -23.58 -19.73 -5.97
N ASN A 84 -23.69 -18.72 -6.82
CA ASN A 84 -24.59 -18.65 -7.97
C ASN A 84 -26.11 -18.75 -7.63
N ARG A 85 -26.51 -18.44 -6.39
CA ARG A 85 -27.91 -18.40 -5.95
C ARG A 85 -28.35 -17.01 -5.62
N CYS A 86 -29.54 -16.60 -6.10
CA CYS A 86 -30.11 -15.29 -5.82
C CYS A 86 -30.38 -15.13 -4.32
N PRO A 87 -29.84 -14.10 -3.65
CA PRO A 87 -30.04 -13.88 -2.21
C PRO A 87 -31.50 -13.57 -1.87
N THR A 88 -32.28 -13.02 -2.82
CA THR A 88 -33.67 -12.60 -2.63
C THR A 88 -34.65 -13.76 -2.80
N CYS A 89 -34.52 -14.56 -3.89
CA CYS A 89 -35.49 -15.61 -4.22
C CYS A 89 -34.91 -17.02 -4.29
N ARG A 90 -33.60 -17.18 -4.02
CA ARG A 90 -32.86 -18.46 -4.02
C ARG A 90 -32.82 -19.23 -5.36
N GLN A 91 -33.36 -18.64 -6.44
CA GLN A 91 -33.23 -19.18 -7.78
C GLN A 91 -31.79 -19.08 -8.29
N GLU A 92 -31.44 -19.92 -9.24
CA GLU A 92 -30.14 -19.89 -9.89
C GLU A 92 -29.95 -18.56 -10.64
N LEU A 93 -28.74 -17.98 -10.52
CA LEU A 93 -28.42 -16.69 -11.16
C LEU A 93 -28.05 -16.85 -12.63
N GLY A 94 -27.46 -17.98 -13.02
CA GLY A 94 -27.00 -18.19 -14.38
C GLY A 94 -26.06 -17.08 -14.86
N ASP A 95 -26.01 -16.88 -16.19
CA ASP A 95 -25.20 -15.85 -16.83
C ASP A 95 -26.02 -14.68 -17.39
N ILE A 96 -27.25 -14.51 -16.89
CA ILE A 96 -28.16 -13.45 -17.34
C ILE A 96 -27.63 -12.10 -16.81
N ARG A 97 -27.47 -11.15 -17.72
CA ARG A 97 -27.07 -9.78 -17.40
C ARG A 97 -28.25 -8.82 -17.51
N CYS A 98 -28.32 -7.84 -16.62
CA CYS A 98 -29.31 -6.77 -16.69
C CYS A 98 -28.78 -5.59 -17.53
N LEU A 99 -28.82 -5.73 -18.89
CA LEU A 99 -28.25 -4.73 -19.78
C LEU A 99 -28.89 -3.35 -19.65
N ALA A 100 -30.16 -3.27 -19.22
CA ALA A 100 -30.83 -2.00 -18.98
C ALA A 100 -30.19 -1.24 -17.82
N LEU A 101 -29.98 -1.91 -16.65
CA LEU A 101 -29.30 -1.29 -15.52
C LEU A 101 -27.84 -1.00 -15.80
N GLU A 102 -27.16 -1.81 -16.62
CA GLU A 102 -25.80 -1.54 -17.03
C GLU A 102 -25.69 -0.22 -17.80
N LYS A 103 -26.59 0.02 -18.76
CA LYS A 103 -26.63 1.30 -19.51
C LYS A 103 -26.94 2.49 -18.60
N VAL A 104 -27.83 2.31 -17.62
CA VAL A 104 -28.12 3.35 -16.63
C VAL A 104 -26.87 3.63 -15.79
N ALA A 105 -26.21 2.59 -15.28
CA ALA A 105 -24.99 2.73 -14.49
C ALA A 105 -23.87 3.44 -15.27
N GLU A 106 -23.71 3.13 -16.55
CA GLU A 106 -22.72 3.76 -17.43
C GLU A 106 -22.99 5.25 -17.69
N SER A 107 -24.27 5.66 -17.70
CA SER A 107 -24.68 7.05 -17.93
C SER A 107 -24.60 7.93 -16.68
N LEU A 108 -24.47 7.36 -15.49
CA LEU A 108 -24.41 8.12 -14.25
C LEU A 108 -23.07 8.78 -14.06
N GLU A 109 -23.12 10.05 -13.72
CA GLU A 109 -21.98 10.80 -13.20
C GLU A 109 -21.91 10.67 -11.68
N LEU A 110 -20.78 10.22 -11.19
CA LEU A 110 -20.57 9.91 -9.78
C LEU A 110 -19.37 10.70 -9.24
N PRO A 111 -19.48 11.27 -8.03
CA PRO A 111 -18.34 11.92 -7.39
C PRO A 111 -17.24 10.89 -7.08
N CYS A 112 -16.00 11.36 -7.09
CA CYS A 112 -14.86 10.57 -6.63
C CYS A 112 -15.13 10.08 -5.19
N LYS A 113 -14.71 8.85 -4.86
CA LYS A 113 -14.87 8.30 -3.50
C LYS A 113 -14.11 9.10 -2.43
N TYR A 114 -13.15 9.92 -2.85
CA TYR A 114 -12.39 10.84 -2.01
C TYR A 114 -12.98 12.26 -2.00
N TYR A 115 -14.24 12.42 -2.40
CA TYR A 115 -14.95 13.70 -2.36
C TYR A 115 -14.97 14.29 -0.94
N SER A 116 -15.20 13.46 0.07
CA SER A 116 -15.14 13.85 1.48
C SER A 116 -13.75 14.31 1.95
N LEU A 117 -12.70 13.95 1.23
CA LEU A 117 -11.32 14.39 1.46
C LEU A 117 -10.94 15.61 0.59
N GLY A 118 -11.92 16.19 -0.11
CA GLY A 118 -11.75 17.41 -0.88
C GLY A 118 -11.58 17.22 -2.39
N CYS A 119 -11.73 16.01 -2.95
CA CYS A 119 -11.68 15.81 -4.39
C CYS A 119 -13.00 16.29 -5.04
N PRO A 120 -13.00 17.38 -5.85
CA PRO A 120 -14.23 17.94 -6.40
C PRO A 120 -14.71 17.18 -7.66
N GLU A 121 -13.95 16.22 -8.13
CA GLU A 121 -14.11 15.61 -9.45
C GLU A 121 -15.30 14.65 -9.51
N ILE A 122 -16.06 14.76 -10.60
CA ILE A 122 -17.24 13.94 -10.93
C ILE A 122 -16.99 13.28 -12.27
N PHE A 123 -17.27 11.97 -12.38
CA PHE A 123 -16.96 11.19 -13.58
C PHE A 123 -18.04 10.17 -13.92
N PRO A 124 -18.19 9.79 -15.19
CA PRO A 124 -18.79 8.52 -15.58
C PRO A 124 -18.03 7.35 -14.95
N TYR A 125 -18.71 6.24 -14.68
CA TYR A 125 -18.19 5.12 -13.88
C TYR A 125 -16.77 4.67 -14.27
N TYR A 126 -16.50 4.39 -15.55
CA TYR A 126 -15.18 3.89 -15.96
C TYR A 126 -14.06 4.93 -15.77
N SER A 127 -14.36 6.18 -16.06
CA SER A 127 -13.42 7.29 -15.83
C SER A 127 -13.18 7.53 -14.35
N LYS A 128 -14.23 7.34 -13.53
CA LYS A 128 -14.15 7.41 -12.05
C LYS A 128 -13.17 6.39 -11.50
N LEU A 129 -13.25 5.13 -11.91
CA LEU A 129 -12.33 4.08 -11.43
C LEU A 129 -10.87 4.40 -11.78
N LYS A 130 -10.63 4.85 -13.02
CA LYS A 130 -9.30 5.26 -13.46
C LYS A 130 -8.77 6.44 -12.66
N HIS A 131 -9.61 7.47 -12.45
CA HIS A 131 -9.27 8.62 -11.63
C HIS A 131 -8.98 8.21 -10.18
N GLU A 132 -9.84 7.43 -9.54
CA GLU A 132 -9.69 7.02 -8.14
C GLU A 132 -8.42 6.21 -7.88
N ALA A 133 -7.95 5.45 -8.87
CA ALA A 133 -6.67 4.76 -8.79
C ALA A 133 -5.47 5.73 -8.76
N GLN A 134 -5.64 6.95 -9.31
CA GLN A 134 -4.59 7.96 -9.45
C GLN A 134 -4.91 9.27 -8.71
N CYS A 135 -6.03 9.33 -7.98
CA CYS A 135 -6.44 10.54 -7.26
C CYS A 135 -5.37 10.97 -6.26
N THR A 136 -4.96 12.23 -6.32
CA THR A 136 -3.94 12.81 -5.42
C THR A 136 -4.40 12.82 -3.95
N LEU A 137 -5.71 12.87 -3.73
CA LEU A 137 -6.32 12.84 -2.39
C LEU A 137 -6.60 11.41 -1.88
N ARG A 138 -6.13 10.40 -2.60
CA ARG A 138 -6.19 9.00 -2.13
C ARG A 138 -5.28 8.82 -0.90
N PRO A 139 -5.81 8.40 0.25
CA PRO A 139 -4.99 8.11 1.42
C PRO A 139 -3.89 7.08 1.13
N TYR A 140 -2.82 7.15 1.89
CA TYR A 140 -1.76 6.15 1.86
C TYR A 140 -2.04 5.07 2.88
N ASN A 141 -1.64 3.85 2.59
CA ASN A 141 -1.66 2.75 3.56
C ASN A 141 -0.42 2.86 4.46
N CYS A 142 -0.54 2.39 5.69
CA CYS A 142 0.60 2.29 6.60
C CYS A 142 1.74 1.48 5.94
N PRO A 143 2.95 2.05 5.85
CA PRO A 143 4.08 1.37 5.21
C PRO A 143 4.78 0.36 6.12
N TYR A 144 4.31 0.13 7.34
CA TYR A 144 4.92 -0.81 8.27
C TYR A 144 4.87 -2.24 7.73
N ALA A 145 6.01 -2.92 7.82
CA ALA A 145 6.20 -4.22 7.17
C ALA A 145 6.15 -5.42 8.13
N GLY A 146 6.14 -5.18 9.44
CA GLY A 146 6.25 -6.24 10.46
C GLY A 146 4.94 -6.94 10.81
N SER A 147 3.80 -6.30 10.61
CA SER A 147 2.46 -6.86 10.81
C SER A 147 1.48 -6.19 9.85
N GLU A 148 0.37 -6.87 9.54
CA GLU A 148 -0.69 -6.27 8.75
C GLU A 148 -1.31 -5.11 9.53
N CYS A 149 -1.14 -3.89 9.01
CA CYS A 149 -1.73 -2.69 9.55
C CYS A 149 -2.71 -2.11 8.52
N SER A 150 -3.96 -1.99 8.91
CA SER A 150 -5.04 -1.47 8.05
C SER A 150 -5.20 0.05 8.11
N ILE A 151 -4.37 0.74 8.88
CA ILE A 151 -4.44 2.20 9.03
C ILE A 151 -4.08 2.88 7.71
N THR A 152 -4.93 3.83 7.34
CA THR A 152 -4.75 4.67 6.16
C THR A 152 -4.85 6.14 6.55
N GLY A 153 -4.11 7.02 5.88
CA GLY A 153 -4.14 8.44 6.17
C GLY A 153 -3.25 9.25 5.24
N ASP A 154 -3.11 10.52 5.56
CA ASP A 154 -2.09 11.39 4.97
C ASP A 154 -0.71 11.12 5.58
N ILE A 155 0.32 11.69 4.98
CA ILE A 155 1.71 11.43 5.41
C ILE A 155 1.96 11.87 6.86
N PRO A 156 1.54 13.07 7.33
CA PRO A 156 1.74 13.47 8.73
C PRO A 156 1.10 12.52 9.74
N SER A 157 -0.14 12.09 9.47
CA SER A 157 -0.85 11.14 10.33
C SER A 157 -0.15 9.78 10.37
N LEU A 158 0.32 9.27 9.22
CA LEU A 158 1.05 8.02 9.15
C LEU A 158 2.42 8.08 9.84
N VAL A 159 3.13 9.21 9.76
CA VAL A 159 4.39 9.41 10.51
C VAL A 159 4.16 9.36 12.02
N THR A 160 3.10 10.01 12.50
CA THR A 160 2.70 9.95 13.91
C THR A 160 2.35 8.52 14.32
N HIS A 161 1.52 7.85 13.52
CA HIS A 161 1.14 6.46 13.73
C HIS A 161 2.35 5.50 13.77
N LEU A 162 3.30 5.63 12.84
CA LEU A 162 4.52 4.82 12.83
C LEU A 162 5.35 5.02 14.10
N ARG A 163 5.48 6.25 14.57
CA ARG A 163 6.21 6.57 15.80
C ARG A 163 5.48 6.06 17.04
N ASP A 164 4.16 6.31 17.13
CA ASP A 164 3.42 6.14 18.38
C ASP A 164 2.88 4.71 18.55
N ASP A 165 2.45 4.04 17.47
CA ASP A 165 1.87 2.71 17.53
C ASP A 165 2.90 1.62 17.19
N HIS A 166 3.68 1.81 16.14
CA HIS A 166 4.70 0.84 15.72
C HIS A 166 6.07 1.05 16.35
N LYS A 167 6.28 2.14 17.10
CA LYS A 167 7.56 2.47 17.78
C LYS A 167 8.75 2.51 16.83
N VAL A 168 8.51 2.93 15.57
CA VAL A 168 9.56 3.06 14.57
C VAL A 168 10.43 4.27 14.92
N ASP A 169 11.74 4.09 14.87
CA ASP A 169 12.70 5.17 15.12
C ASP A 169 12.60 6.26 14.05
N MET A 170 12.64 7.51 14.50
CA MET A 170 12.60 8.70 13.65
C MET A 170 13.94 9.41 13.67
N HIS A 171 14.52 9.65 12.49
CA HIS A 171 15.78 10.36 12.33
C HIS A 171 15.62 11.58 11.43
N THR A 172 16.41 12.61 11.72
CA THR A 172 16.52 13.79 10.86
C THR A 172 17.89 13.79 10.19
N GLY A 173 17.92 13.92 8.87
CA GLY A 173 19.16 13.96 8.10
C GLY A 173 19.10 13.08 6.86
N CYS A 174 20.05 13.27 5.98
CA CYS A 174 20.13 12.60 4.68
C CYS A 174 21.12 11.41 4.65
N THR A 175 21.78 11.12 5.76
CA THR A 175 22.71 9.98 5.86
C THR A 175 22.31 9.05 6.98
N PHE A 176 22.56 7.77 6.81
CA PHE A 176 22.25 6.78 7.82
C PHE A 176 23.29 5.68 7.90
N ASN A 177 23.28 5.01 9.06
CA ASN A 177 24.19 3.93 9.38
C ASN A 177 23.47 2.95 10.31
N HIS A 178 22.97 1.86 9.73
CA HIS A 178 22.22 0.85 10.46
C HIS A 178 23.06 -0.41 10.63
N ARG A 179 23.04 -0.99 11.84
CA ARG A 179 23.71 -2.26 12.15
C ARG A 179 22.65 -3.36 12.32
N TYR A 180 22.74 -4.38 11.51
CA TYR A 180 21.96 -5.61 11.63
C TYR A 180 22.80 -6.69 12.29
N VAL A 181 22.27 -7.32 13.33
CA VAL A 181 22.92 -8.40 14.07
C VAL A 181 21.99 -9.58 14.17
N LYS A 182 22.47 -10.77 13.80
CA LYS A 182 21.72 -12.02 13.89
C LYS A 182 22.59 -13.13 14.48
N SER A 183 22.12 -13.76 15.57
CA SER A 183 22.67 -15.01 16.06
C SER A 183 22.30 -16.17 15.15
N ASN A 184 23.12 -17.20 15.06
CA ASN A 184 22.89 -18.40 14.23
C ASN A 184 22.67 -18.09 12.73
N PRO A 185 23.65 -17.56 12.02
CA PRO A 185 23.50 -17.18 10.61
C PRO A 185 23.28 -18.36 9.65
N ARG A 186 23.29 -19.60 10.16
CA ARG A 186 22.99 -20.81 9.38
C ARG A 186 21.49 -21.06 9.21
N GLU A 187 20.67 -20.54 10.10
CA GLU A 187 19.23 -20.67 10.00
C GLU A 187 18.70 -19.76 8.88
N VAL A 188 17.81 -20.37 8.08
CA VAL A 188 17.08 -19.62 7.06
C VAL A 188 16.03 -18.78 7.76
N GLU A 189 16.01 -17.50 7.48
CA GLU A 189 15.07 -16.56 8.03
C GLU A 189 14.22 -15.98 6.91
N ASN A 190 12.91 -15.90 7.15
CA ASN A 190 12.00 -15.07 6.38
C ASN A 190 11.50 -13.98 7.32
N ALA A 191 12.01 -12.79 7.21
CA ALA A 191 11.68 -11.69 8.11
C ALA A 191 11.75 -10.35 7.38
N THR A 192 10.90 -9.45 7.81
CA THR A 192 10.79 -8.10 7.25
C THR A 192 10.77 -7.09 8.36
N TRP A 193 11.64 -6.09 8.26
CA TRP A 193 11.72 -4.99 9.21
C TRP A 193 11.59 -3.65 8.49
N MET A 194 10.80 -2.78 9.06
CA MET A 194 10.91 -1.36 8.79
C MET A 194 11.80 -0.77 9.88
N LEU A 195 13.05 -0.43 9.51
CA LEU A 195 14.08 -0.09 10.48
C LEU A 195 13.91 1.31 11.06
N THR A 196 13.59 2.27 10.21
CA THR A 196 13.55 3.67 10.60
C THR A 196 12.87 4.54 9.55
N VAL A 197 12.40 5.71 9.97
CA VAL A 197 11.92 6.79 9.12
C VAL A 197 12.89 7.96 9.16
N PHE A 198 13.30 8.43 8.00
CA PHE A 198 14.14 9.61 7.84
C PHE A 198 13.31 10.81 7.42
N ASN A 199 13.54 11.95 8.07
CA ASN A 199 13.05 13.25 7.62
C ASN A 199 14.23 14.02 7.03
N CYS A 200 14.21 14.23 5.72
CA CYS A 200 15.16 15.08 5.03
C CYS A 200 14.52 15.76 3.83
N PHE A 201 15.02 16.94 3.45
CA PHE A 201 14.49 17.77 2.36
C PHE A 201 12.99 18.10 2.50
N GLY A 202 12.44 18.11 3.72
CA GLY A 202 11.01 18.32 3.97
C GLY A 202 10.11 17.12 3.67
N HIS A 203 10.69 15.96 3.41
CA HIS A 203 9.97 14.70 3.10
C HIS A 203 10.39 13.56 4.03
N TYR A 204 9.61 12.48 4.00
CA TYR A 204 9.86 11.29 4.81
C TYR A 204 10.20 10.08 3.95
N PHE A 205 11.11 9.25 4.45
CA PHE A 205 11.58 8.03 3.79
C PHE A 205 11.63 6.88 4.78
N CYS A 206 11.20 5.70 4.37
CA CYS A 206 11.21 4.49 5.17
C CYS A 206 12.34 3.57 4.72
N LEU A 207 13.29 3.26 5.60
CA LEU A 207 14.31 2.23 5.35
C LEU A 207 13.75 0.87 5.75
N HIS A 208 13.80 -0.08 4.83
CA HIS A 208 13.42 -1.48 5.03
C HIS A 208 14.65 -2.37 4.94
N PHE A 209 14.59 -3.45 5.70
CA PHE A 209 15.54 -4.55 5.61
C PHE A 209 14.79 -5.88 5.66
N GLU A 210 15.03 -6.76 4.71
CA GLU A 210 14.32 -8.04 4.61
C GLU A 210 15.31 -9.19 4.45
N ALA A 211 14.98 -10.34 5.03
CA ALA A 211 15.66 -11.60 4.79
C ALA A 211 14.64 -12.57 4.17
N PHE A 212 14.96 -13.15 3.03
CA PHE A 212 14.07 -14.06 2.31
C PHE A 212 14.82 -15.04 1.41
N GLN A 213 14.10 -15.99 0.83
CA GLN A 213 14.64 -16.92 -0.15
C GLN A 213 14.44 -16.36 -1.56
N LEU A 214 15.54 -16.17 -2.30
CA LEU A 214 15.54 -15.89 -3.72
C LEU A 214 15.79 -17.23 -4.48
N GLY A 215 14.70 -17.89 -4.86
CA GLY A 215 14.78 -19.28 -5.31
C GLY A 215 15.23 -20.21 -4.17
N ARG A 216 16.42 -20.78 -4.29
CA ARG A 216 17.03 -21.62 -3.23
C ARG A 216 18.12 -20.92 -2.41
N ALA A 217 18.40 -19.66 -2.73
CA ALA A 217 19.47 -18.91 -2.08
C ALA A 217 18.88 -17.94 -1.03
N PRO A 218 19.29 -18.02 0.24
CA PRO A 218 18.93 -17.02 1.22
C PRO A 218 19.65 -15.70 0.92
N VAL A 219 18.92 -14.60 0.96
CA VAL A 219 19.41 -13.25 0.69
C VAL A 219 18.91 -12.27 1.76
N TYR A 220 19.64 -11.19 1.90
CA TYR A 220 19.22 -10.00 2.63
C TYR A 220 19.04 -8.86 1.62
N MET A 221 18.03 -8.04 1.83
CA MET A 221 17.76 -6.91 0.96
C MET A 221 17.48 -5.67 1.78
N ALA A 222 18.16 -4.57 1.46
CA ALA A 222 17.86 -3.25 1.99
C ALA A 222 17.32 -2.36 0.87
N PHE A 223 16.29 -1.57 1.16
CA PHE A 223 15.71 -0.62 0.23
C PHE A 223 15.04 0.55 0.94
N LEU A 224 14.91 1.66 0.23
CA LEU A 224 14.27 2.87 0.72
C LEU A 224 12.95 3.10 -0.02
N ARG A 225 11.91 3.48 0.74
CA ARG A 225 10.62 3.89 0.18
C ARG A 225 10.34 5.35 0.54
N PHE A 226 9.85 6.09 -0.43
CA PHE A 226 9.44 7.49 -0.26
C PHE A 226 8.01 7.56 0.29
N MET A 227 7.78 8.34 1.34
CA MET A 227 6.45 8.58 1.89
C MET A 227 5.74 9.68 1.10
N GLY A 228 5.19 9.32 -0.05
CA GLY A 228 4.52 10.19 -1.00
C GLY A 228 4.26 9.48 -2.32
N ASP A 229 3.90 10.24 -3.35
CA ASP A 229 3.59 9.71 -4.66
C ASP A 229 4.86 9.42 -5.50
N GLU A 230 4.71 8.55 -6.50
CA GLU A 230 5.81 8.13 -7.38
C GLU A 230 6.44 9.30 -8.15
N ASN A 231 5.63 10.29 -8.55
CA ASN A 231 6.14 11.46 -9.27
C ASN A 231 7.06 12.32 -8.40
N GLU A 232 6.76 12.44 -7.11
CA GLU A 232 7.62 13.15 -6.16
C GLU A 232 8.86 12.34 -5.82
N ALA A 233 8.71 11.00 -5.69
CA ALA A 233 9.82 10.09 -5.41
C ALA A 233 10.97 10.21 -6.44
N ARG A 234 10.63 10.47 -7.71
CA ARG A 234 11.58 10.64 -8.81
C ARG A 234 12.52 11.85 -8.66
N ASN A 235 12.18 12.79 -7.78
CA ASN A 235 13.05 13.92 -7.49
C ASN A 235 14.18 13.58 -6.52
N PHE A 236 14.26 12.33 -6.06
CA PHE A 236 15.24 11.88 -5.09
C PHE A 236 15.95 10.63 -5.57
N SER A 237 17.20 10.52 -5.17
CA SER A 237 17.98 9.30 -5.28
C SER A 237 18.60 8.94 -3.94
N TYR A 238 18.98 7.69 -3.80
CA TYR A 238 19.66 7.22 -2.61
C TYR A 238 20.69 6.15 -2.92
N SER A 239 21.68 6.02 -2.06
CA SER A 239 22.64 4.93 -2.10
C SER A 239 22.58 4.11 -0.83
N LEU A 240 22.84 2.81 -0.98
CA LEU A 240 23.04 1.85 0.08
C LEU A 240 24.41 1.20 -0.09
N GLU A 241 25.18 1.12 0.96
CA GLU A 241 26.48 0.46 0.96
C GLU A 241 26.54 -0.55 2.10
N VAL A 242 27.05 -1.74 1.80
CA VAL A 242 27.47 -2.76 2.76
C VAL A 242 28.89 -3.17 2.48
N GLY A 243 29.70 -3.33 3.50
CA GLY A 243 31.09 -3.70 3.30
C GLY A 243 31.78 -4.25 4.53
N GLY A 244 32.92 -4.88 4.29
CA GLY A 244 33.82 -5.44 5.27
C GLY A 244 35.00 -6.12 4.62
N ASN A 245 36.09 -6.37 5.38
CA ASN A 245 37.27 -7.06 4.90
C ASN A 245 37.88 -6.45 3.61
N GLY A 246 37.86 -5.11 3.54
CA GLY A 246 38.45 -4.37 2.42
C GLY A 246 37.61 -4.37 1.12
N ARG A 247 36.37 -4.84 1.16
CA ARG A 247 35.45 -4.87 0.02
C ARG A 247 34.11 -4.29 0.38
N LYS A 248 33.39 -3.77 -0.62
CA LYS A 248 32.06 -3.22 -0.45
C LYS A 248 31.18 -3.51 -1.64
N GLN A 249 29.88 -3.51 -1.41
CA GLN A 249 28.83 -3.53 -2.41
C GLN A 249 28.00 -2.26 -2.26
N ILE A 250 27.75 -1.59 -3.37
CA ILE A 250 26.94 -0.35 -3.42
C ILE A 250 25.79 -0.59 -4.36
N TRP A 251 24.62 -0.07 -3.98
CA TRP A 251 23.44 0.04 -4.82
C TRP A 251 22.96 1.49 -4.81
N GLU A 252 22.61 2.02 -5.97
CA GLU A 252 22.08 3.38 -6.12
C GLU A 252 20.84 3.36 -6.98
N GLY A 253 19.83 4.19 -6.64
CA GLY A 253 18.60 4.29 -7.40
C GLY A 253 17.61 5.27 -6.78
N THR A 254 16.44 5.35 -7.42
CA THR A 254 15.32 6.18 -7.00
C THR A 254 14.47 5.43 -5.97
N PRO A 255 14.05 6.07 -4.86
CA PRO A 255 13.19 5.42 -3.88
C PRO A 255 11.80 5.13 -4.48
N ARG A 256 11.24 3.98 -4.17
CA ARG A 256 9.86 3.64 -4.56
C ARG A 256 8.86 4.32 -3.64
N SER A 257 7.73 4.74 -4.20
CA SER A 257 6.62 5.27 -3.40
C SER A 257 6.06 4.23 -2.42
N ILE A 258 5.56 4.67 -1.25
CA ILE A 258 4.79 3.81 -0.34
C ILE A 258 3.44 3.38 -0.92
N ARG A 259 3.03 3.87 -2.11
CA ARG A 259 1.91 3.33 -2.89
C ARG A 259 2.14 1.88 -3.29
N ASP A 260 3.39 1.52 -3.55
CA ASP A 260 3.81 0.14 -3.72
C ASP A 260 4.02 -0.53 -2.36
N SER A 261 3.54 -1.76 -2.20
CA SER A 261 3.82 -2.52 -0.98
C SER A 261 5.31 -2.86 -0.87
N HIS A 262 5.79 -3.11 0.35
CA HIS A 262 7.18 -3.57 0.53
C HIS A 262 7.46 -4.88 -0.21
N ARG A 263 6.47 -5.78 -0.28
CA ARG A 263 6.58 -7.05 -1.04
C ARG A 263 6.80 -6.79 -2.53
N LYS A 264 6.08 -5.84 -3.12
CA LYS A 264 6.25 -5.47 -4.54
C LYS A 264 7.65 -4.94 -4.82
N VAL A 265 8.21 -4.12 -3.92
CA VAL A 265 9.59 -3.62 -4.04
C VAL A 265 10.59 -4.76 -3.91
N ARG A 266 10.41 -5.64 -2.91
CA ARG A 266 11.22 -6.84 -2.73
C ARG A 266 11.22 -7.73 -3.98
N ASP A 267 10.04 -8.04 -4.50
CA ASP A 267 9.86 -8.98 -5.61
C ASP A 267 10.36 -8.39 -6.94
N SER A 268 10.42 -7.05 -7.06
CA SER A 268 11.08 -6.37 -8.19
C SER A 268 12.60 -6.27 -8.05
N HIS A 269 13.17 -6.70 -6.92
CA HIS A 269 14.60 -6.64 -6.61
C HIS A 269 15.20 -5.23 -6.65
N ASP A 270 14.38 -4.22 -6.37
CA ASP A 270 14.73 -2.81 -6.44
C ASP A 270 15.37 -2.34 -5.13
N GLY A 271 16.64 -2.70 -4.91
CA GLY A 271 17.39 -2.42 -3.70
C GLY A 271 18.73 -3.17 -3.61
N LEU A 272 19.44 -2.95 -2.51
CA LEU A 272 20.71 -3.62 -2.23
C LEU A 272 20.46 -5.08 -1.81
N ILE A 273 20.72 -6.04 -2.70
CA ILE A 273 20.60 -7.46 -2.42
C ILE A 273 21.97 -8.02 -2.02
N ILE A 274 22.03 -8.63 -0.85
CA ILE A 274 23.24 -9.20 -0.26
C ILE A 274 23.03 -10.71 -0.16
N GLN A 275 23.74 -11.47 -0.97
CA GLN A 275 23.76 -12.94 -0.85
C GLN A 275 24.34 -13.36 0.49
N ARG A 276 23.82 -14.42 1.08
CA ARG A 276 24.24 -14.90 2.40
C ARG A 276 25.77 -15.07 2.53
N ASN A 277 26.42 -15.65 1.54
CA ASN A 277 27.87 -15.85 1.57
C ASN A 277 28.64 -14.51 1.58
N MET A 278 28.15 -13.51 0.88
CA MET A 278 28.69 -12.16 0.93
C MET A 278 28.44 -11.49 2.27
N ALA A 279 27.25 -11.68 2.83
CA ALA A 279 26.91 -11.18 4.16
C ALA A 279 27.84 -11.74 5.25
N LEU A 280 28.11 -13.03 5.19
CA LEU A 280 29.07 -13.69 6.10
C LEU A 280 30.50 -13.19 5.88
N PHE A 281 30.90 -12.96 4.64
CA PHE A 281 32.22 -12.39 4.32
C PHE A 281 32.36 -10.97 4.90
N PHE A 282 31.35 -10.10 4.73
CA PHE A 282 31.36 -8.74 5.28
C PHE A 282 31.32 -8.73 6.81
N SER A 283 30.73 -9.75 7.42
CA SER A 283 30.63 -9.93 8.87
C SER A 283 31.95 -10.37 9.54
N GLY A 284 32.99 -10.70 8.79
CA GLY A 284 34.25 -11.18 9.33
C GLY A 284 34.46 -12.70 9.33
N GLY A 285 33.48 -13.45 8.81
CA GLY A 285 33.61 -14.90 8.59
C GLY A 285 33.43 -15.77 9.84
N ASP A 286 33.10 -15.20 10.95
CA ASP A 286 32.89 -15.85 12.23
C ASP A 286 31.57 -16.62 12.30
N TRP A 287 31.16 -17.49 11.64
CA TRP A 287 29.88 -18.26 11.55
C TRP A 287 29.00 -18.33 12.82
N LYS A 288 29.37 -17.65 13.90
CA LYS A 288 28.60 -17.59 15.15
C LYS A 288 27.55 -16.50 15.13
N GLU A 289 27.89 -15.36 14.52
CA GLU A 289 27.03 -14.19 14.49
C GLU A 289 27.18 -13.47 13.15
N LEU A 290 26.07 -13.05 12.58
CA LEU A 290 26.06 -12.18 11.39
C LEU A 290 25.95 -10.73 11.85
N LYS A 291 26.92 -9.92 11.47
CA LYS A 291 26.96 -8.47 11.74
C LYS A 291 27.08 -7.73 10.41
N LEU A 292 25.98 -7.15 9.94
CA LEU A 292 26.00 -6.31 8.76
C LEU A 292 25.86 -4.85 9.14
N ARG A 293 26.64 -4.01 8.51
CA ARG A 293 26.52 -2.56 8.62
C ARG A 293 26.09 -2.02 7.28
N VAL A 294 24.87 -1.50 7.20
CA VAL A 294 24.31 -0.84 6.02
C VAL A 294 24.39 0.65 6.24
N THR A 295 25.14 1.33 5.39
CA THR A 295 25.23 2.79 5.37
C THR A 295 24.57 3.30 4.10
N GLY A 296 24.15 4.55 4.12
CA GLY A 296 23.54 5.14 2.93
C GLY A 296 23.35 6.64 3.07
N ARG A 297 22.96 7.24 1.96
CA ARG A 297 22.61 8.64 1.87
C ARG A 297 21.44 8.84 0.90
N ILE A 298 20.70 9.92 1.10
CA ILE A 298 19.62 10.39 0.25
C ILE A 298 20.03 11.75 -0.30
N TRP A 299 19.74 12.04 -1.56
CA TRP A 299 19.93 13.36 -2.14
C TRP A 299 18.77 13.72 -3.04
N LYS A 300 18.62 15.01 -3.29
CA LYS A 300 17.62 15.55 -4.21
C LYS A 300 18.27 15.68 -5.58
N GLU A 301 17.61 15.15 -6.61
CA GLU A 301 18.01 15.36 -8.00
C GLU A 301 17.71 16.79 -8.41
N GLN A 302 18.70 17.47 -9.01
CA GLN A 302 18.48 18.76 -9.66
C GLN A 302 18.27 18.48 -11.15
N GLN A 303 17.18 19.01 -11.69
CA GLN A 303 17.03 19.07 -13.15
C GLN A 303 17.86 20.27 -13.63
N ASP A 304 18.75 20.03 -14.58
CA ASP A 304 19.39 21.11 -15.33
C ASP A 304 18.31 21.82 -16.17
N PRO A 305 18.07 23.12 -15.96
CA PRO A 305 17.00 23.85 -16.65
C PRO A 305 17.21 23.90 -18.18
N GLU A 306 18.43 23.67 -18.69
CA GLU A 306 18.72 23.73 -20.13
C GLU A 306 18.67 22.37 -20.82
N THR A 307 19.05 21.31 -20.14
CA THR A 307 19.17 19.96 -20.75
C THR A 307 18.14 18.94 -20.26
N GLY A 308 17.44 19.24 -19.17
CA GLY A 308 16.49 18.29 -18.55
C GLY A 308 17.17 17.04 -17.93
N VAL A 309 18.50 17.01 -17.88
CA VAL A 309 19.26 15.90 -17.30
C VAL A 309 19.36 16.09 -15.78
N CYS A 310 19.09 15.04 -15.01
CA CYS A 310 19.23 15.06 -13.56
C CYS A 310 20.71 15.09 -13.14
N ILE A 311 21.10 16.09 -12.36
CA ILE A 311 22.42 16.22 -11.76
C ILE A 311 22.32 15.87 -10.27
N PRO A 312 23.07 14.89 -9.75
CA PRO A 312 23.04 14.56 -8.33
C PRO A 312 23.60 15.70 -7.48
N ASN A 313 22.80 16.20 -6.55
CA ASN A 313 23.24 17.19 -5.59
C ASN A 313 24.05 16.51 -4.49
N LEU A 314 25.34 16.83 -4.39
CA LEU A 314 26.21 16.41 -3.32
C LEU A 314 25.87 17.22 -2.05
N CYS A 315 25.24 16.58 -1.07
CA CYS A 315 25.15 17.13 0.31
C CYS A 315 26.48 17.03 1.01
#